data_5db2d54abf66c87617335f3b89d00eb5
#
_entry.id   5db2d54abf66c87617335f3b89d00eb5
#
_cell.length_a   1.000
_cell.length_b   1.000
_cell.length_c   1.000
_cell.angle_alpha   90.00
_cell.angle_beta   90.00
_cell.angle_gamma   90.00
#
_symmetry.space_group_name_H-M   'P 1'
#
loop_
_entity.id
_entity.type
_entity.pdbx_description
1 polymer ?
#
loop_
_entity_poly.entity_id
_entity_poly.type
_entity_poly.pdbx_seq_one_letter_code
_entity_poly.pdbx_strand_id
1 'polypeptide(L)'
;MKVMIDNKIRINDYFEKGFLSPVKIIDQDEALNHRKKLEDAEKKLGTIHYKSKVHTVLKSAFDLATNKNILDVVEKILGPNILLYNDTYIIKEHNSA
;
A
#
# COMPACT_ATOMS: atom_id res chain seq x y z
N MET A 1 -13.20 12.28 1.76
CA MET A 1 -12.32 13.46 1.73
C MET A 1 -11.05 13.15 0.96
N LYS A 2 -10.68 14.04 0.08
CA LYS A 2 -9.47 13.84 -0.72
C LYS A 2 -8.24 14.22 0.10
N VAL A 3 -7.26 13.33 0.19
CA VAL A 3 -6.01 13.62 0.87
C VAL A 3 -5.11 14.40 -0.07
N MET A 4 -4.70 15.60 0.35
CA MET A 4 -3.73 16.41 -0.39
C MET A 4 -2.33 16.07 0.10
N ILE A 5 -1.50 15.55 -0.80
CA ILE A 5 -0.12 15.18 -0.48
C ILE A 5 0.82 16.10 -1.26
N ASP A 6 1.57 16.91 -0.55
CA ASP A 6 2.64 17.70 -1.16
C ASP A 6 3.90 16.84 -1.27
N ASN A 7 4.03 16.15 -2.39
CA ASN A 7 5.15 15.27 -2.64
C ASN A 7 6.39 15.99 -3.17
N LYS A 8 6.25 17.26 -3.56
CA LYS A 8 7.32 17.98 -4.23
C LYS A 8 8.51 18.25 -3.32
N ILE A 9 8.26 18.68 -2.08
CA ILE A 9 9.32 18.95 -1.10
C ILE A 9 9.90 17.65 -0.58
N ARG A 10 9.05 16.64 -0.35
CA ARG A 10 9.42 15.40 0.32
C ARG A 10 10.23 14.45 -0.57
N ILE A 11 10.12 14.54 -1.88
CA ILE A 11 10.93 13.76 -2.81
C ILE A 11 12.42 14.07 -2.64
N ASN A 12 12.78 15.31 -2.37
CA ASN A 12 14.16 15.67 -2.09
C ASN A 12 14.70 14.93 -0.86
N ASP A 13 13.86 14.70 0.15
CA ASP A 13 14.25 13.91 1.32
C ASP A 13 14.66 12.48 0.93
N TYR A 14 13.93 11.87 -0.02
CA TYR A 14 14.29 10.54 -0.50
C TYR A 14 15.71 10.52 -1.08
N PHE A 15 16.03 11.47 -1.95
CA PHE A 15 17.34 11.51 -2.60
C PHE A 15 18.47 11.87 -1.65
N GLU A 16 18.19 12.64 -0.61
CA GLU A 16 19.21 13.01 0.39
C GLU A 16 19.41 11.93 1.46
N LYS A 17 18.32 11.31 1.92
CA LYS A 17 18.34 10.41 3.08
C LYS A 17 18.22 8.93 2.73
N GLY A 18 17.83 8.61 1.50
CA GLY A 18 17.58 7.23 1.08
C GLY A 18 16.21 6.70 1.44
N PHE A 19 15.35 7.52 2.04
CA PHE A 19 13.97 7.15 2.37
C PHE A 19 13.07 8.38 2.41
N LEU A 20 11.76 8.12 2.35
CA LEU A 20 10.73 9.13 2.47
C LEU A 20 9.63 8.61 3.39
N SER A 21 9.45 9.24 4.55
CA SER A 21 8.47 8.79 5.55
C SER A 21 8.15 9.94 6.51
N PRO A 22 6.91 10.04 6.98
CA PRO A 22 5.73 9.29 6.54
C PRO A 22 5.12 9.85 5.26
N VAL A 23 4.44 9.01 4.48
CA VAL A 23 3.66 9.44 3.32
C VAL A 23 2.22 8.99 3.53
N LYS A 24 1.30 9.92 3.60
CA LYS A 24 -0.12 9.60 3.77
C LYS A 24 -0.72 9.21 2.41
N ILE A 25 -1.26 8.01 2.32
CA ILE A 25 -1.78 7.44 1.08
C ILE A 25 -3.30 7.40 1.07
N ILE A 26 -3.90 6.92 2.16
CA ILE A 26 -5.35 6.77 2.31
C ILE A 26 -5.78 7.34 3.65
N ASP A 27 -7.07 7.67 3.76
CA ASP A 27 -7.64 8.10 5.04
C ASP A 27 -7.99 6.90 5.92
N GLN A 28 -8.45 7.18 7.14
CA GLN A 28 -8.77 6.15 8.10
C GLN A 28 -9.94 5.28 7.64
N ASP A 29 -10.95 5.85 7.01
CA ASP A 29 -12.11 5.11 6.54
C ASP A 29 -11.74 4.15 5.41
N GLU A 30 -10.91 4.58 4.50
CA GLU A 30 -10.38 3.72 3.44
C GLU A 30 -9.54 2.58 4.01
N ALA A 31 -8.71 2.87 5.00
CA ALA A 31 -7.89 1.85 5.67
C ALA A 31 -8.76 0.79 6.34
N LEU A 32 -9.81 1.21 7.06
CA LEU A 32 -10.75 0.30 7.71
C LEU A 32 -11.52 -0.55 6.69
N ASN A 33 -11.90 0.04 5.56
CA ASN A 33 -12.58 -0.69 4.49
C ASN A 33 -11.68 -1.78 3.89
N HIS A 34 -10.42 -1.46 3.62
CA HIS A 34 -9.46 -2.46 3.12
C HIS A 34 -9.18 -3.55 4.16
N ARG A 35 -9.10 -3.19 5.43
CA ARG A 35 -8.94 -4.15 6.50
C ARG A 35 -10.11 -5.12 6.56
N LYS A 36 -11.33 -4.62 6.46
CA LYS A 36 -12.53 -5.46 6.45
C LYS A 36 -12.52 -6.42 5.27
N LYS A 37 -12.15 -5.95 4.09
CA LYS A 37 -12.06 -6.81 2.90
C LYS A 37 -11.02 -7.90 3.07
N LEU A 38 -9.89 -7.60 3.69
CA LEU A 38 -8.89 -8.60 4.01
C LEU A 38 -9.41 -9.64 4.99
N GLU A 39 -10.05 -9.20 6.07
CA GLU A 39 -10.62 -10.10 7.07
C GLU A 39 -11.70 -11.01 6.48
N ASP A 40 -12.58 -10.44 5.63
CA ASP A 40 -13.61 -11.22 4.94
C ASP A 40 -13.00 -12.26 3.98
N ALA A 41 -11.93 -11.90 3.29
CA ALA A 41 -11.23 -12.83 2.41
C ALA A 41 -10.58 -13.97 3.21
N GLU A 42 -9.99 -13.66 4.36
CA GLU A 42 -9.38 -14.68 5.22
C GLU A 42 -10.42 -15.66 5.79
N LYS A 43 -11.65 -15.23 6.02
CA LYS A 43 -12.72 -16.13 6.45
C LYS A 43 -13.05 -17.18 5.39
N LYS A 44 -12.88 -16.83 4.11
CA LYS A 44 -13.18 -17.73 2.99
C LYS A 44 -12.00 -18.57 2.55
N LEU A 45 -10.80 -17.99 2.58
CA LEU A 45 -9.61 -18.57 1.98
C LEU A 45 -8.58 -19.06 2.99
N GLY A 46 -8.79 -18.76 4.28
CA GLY A 46 -7.77 -19.00 5.30
C GLY A 46 -6.77 -17.86 5.36
N THR A 47 -5.69 -18.01 6.10
CA THR A 47 -4.71 -16.94 6.28
C THR A 47 -4.06 -16.52 4.96
N ILE A 48 -3.91 -15.22 4.81
CA ILE A 48 -3.24 -14.61 3.65
C ILE A 48 -1.84 -14.12 4.04
N HIS A 49 -1.48 -14.24 5.30
CA HIS A 49 -0.17 -13.82 5.81
C HIS A 49 0.98 -14.45 5.02
N TYR A 50 1.88 -13.64 4.53
CA TYR A 50 3.04 -14.02 3.71
C TYR A 50 2.73 -14.66 2.36
N LYS A 51 1.48 -14.63 1.89
CA LYS A 51 1.18 -15.08 0.53
C LYS A 51 1.70 -14.06 -0.48
N SER A 52 2.33 -14.55 -1.53
CA SER A 52 2.87 -13.71 -2.59
C SER A 52 1.81 -13.34 -3.63
N LYS A 53 1.98 -12.18 -4.25
CA LYS A 53 1.17 -11.72 -5.39
C LYS A 53 -0.32 -11.72 -5.08
N VAL A 54 -0.68 -11.24 -3.90
CA VAL A 54 -2.07 -11.21 -3.42
C VAL A 54 -2.94 -10.35 -4.34
N HIS A 55 -2.36 -9.35 -5.01
CA HIS A 55 -3.07 -8.49 -5.96
C HIS A 55 -3.66 -9.27 -7.15
N THR A 56 -3.19 -10.47 -7.43
CA THR A 56 -3.72 -11.29 -8.52
C THR A 56 -5.01 -12.00 -8.15
N VAL A 57 -5.33 -12.10 -6.87
CA VAL A 57 -6.53 -12.82 -6.38
C VAL A 57 -7.48 -11.94 -5.58
N LEU A 58 -7.01 -10.85 -4.98
CA LEU A 58 -7.82 -9.94 -4.17
C LEU A 58 -7.87 -8.55 -4.80
N LYS A 59 -9.06 -8.11 -5.17
CA LYS A 59 -9.26 -6.77 -5.72
C LYS A 59 -8.79 -5.67 -4.76
N SER A 60 -9.05 -5.83 -3.46
CA SER A 60 -8.63 -4.87 -2.46
C SER A 60 -7.10 -4.70 -2.43
N ALA A 61 -6.36 -5.80 -2.56
CA ALA A 61 -4.89 -5.74 -2.63
C ALA A 61 -4.42 -5.04 -3.91
N PHE A 62 -5.06 -5.34 -5.03
CA PHE A 62 -4.78 -4.66 -6.30
C PHE A 62 -5.07 -3.16 -6.20
N ASP A 63 -6.22 -2.80 -5.64
CA ASP A 63 -6.62 -1.38 -5.49
C ASP A 63 -5.64 -0.62 -4.60
N LEU A 64 -5.17 -1.24 -3.51
CA LEU A 64 -4.14 -0.63 -2.66
C LEU A 64 -2.82 -0.46 -3.40
N ALA A 65 -2.35 -1.51 -4.05
CA ALA A 65 -1.05 -1.51 -4.73
C ALA A 65 -1.02 -0.53 -5.90
N THR A 66 -2.17 -0.26 -6.53
CA THR A 66 -2.29 0.68 -7.65
C THR A 66 -2.93 2.00 -7.25
N ASN A 67 -3.04 2.27 -5.95
CA ASN A 67 -3.60 3.52 -5.45
C ASN A 67 -2.85 4.71 -6.06
N LYS A 68 -3.61 5.69 -6.53
CA LYS A 68 -3.05 6.86 -7.22
C LYS A 68 -2.02 7.60 -6.37
N ASN A 69 -2.26 7.73 -5.08
CA ASN A 69 -1.34 8.44 -4.19
C ASN A 69 -0.01 7.70 -4.05
N ILE A 70 -0.04 6.35 -4.05
CA ILE A 70 1.18 5.55 -4.06
C ILE A 70 1.90 5.71 -5.41
N LEU A 71 1.18 5.57 -6.52
CA LEU A 71 1.75 5.66 -7.85
C LEU A 71 2.35 7.03 -8.13
N ASP A 72 1.71 8.10 -7.65
CA ASP A 72 2.24 9.46 -7.82
C ASP A 72 3.61 9.62 -7.15
N VAL A 73 3.80 9.05 -5.97
CA VAL A 73 5.09 9.10 -5.28
C VAL A 73 6.12 8.22 -5.97
N VAL A 74 5.74 7.00 -6.31
CA VAL A 74 6.64 6.03 -6.96
C VAL A 74 7.09 6.54 -8.33
N GLU A 75 6.19 7.15 -9.09
CA GLU A 75 6.51 7.73 -10.40
C GLU A 75 7.58 8.81 -10.31
N LYS A 76 7.58 9.62 -9.25
CA LYS A 76 8.59 10.66 -9.04
C LYS A 76 9.97 10.10 -8.80
N ILE A 77 10.05 8.84 -8.37
CA ILE A 77 11.32 8.15 -8.10
C ILE A 77 11.75 7.31 -9.30
N LEU A 78 10.82 6.53 -9.86
CA LEU A 78 11.10 5.53 -10.90
C LEU A 78 10.77 5.99 -12.32
N GLY A 79 10.03 7.10 -12.48
CA GLY A 79 9.52 7.52 -13.77
C GLY A 79 8.17 6.86 -14.08
N PRO A 80 7.59 7.14 -15.27
CA PRO A 80 6.19 6.75 -15.58
C PRO A 80 5.98 5.27 -15.87
N ASN A 81 7.03 4.51 -16.19
CA ASN A 81 6.92 3.10 -16.52
C ASN A 81 7.09 2.26 -15.26
N ILE A 82 5.96 2.01 -14.57
CA ILE A 82 5.96 1.34 -13.28
C ILE A 82 5.34 -0.05 -13.44
N LEU A 83 6.01 -1.07 -12.93
CA LEU A 83 5.54 -2.45 -12.93
C LEU A 83 5.31 -2.91 -11.49
N LEU A 84 4.11 -3.41 -11.21
CA LEU A 84 3.82 -4.07 -9.94
C LEU A 84 4.32 -5.51 -10.00
N TYR A 85 5.42 -5.78 -9.33
CA TYR A 85 6.07 -7.09 -9.33
C TYR A 85 5.43 -8.05 -8.32
N ASN A 86 5.26 -7.58 -7.07
CA ASN A 86 4.77 -8.42 -6.00
C ASN A 86 4.17 -7.57 -4.90
N ASP A 87 3.23 -8.15 -4.18
CA ASP A 87 2.74 -7.60 -2.91
C ASP A 87 2.45 -8.73 -1.93
N THR A 88 2.51 -8.41 -0.65
CA THR A 88 2.35 -9.38 0.42
C THR A 88 1.78 -8.69 1.64
N TYR A 89 0.82 -9.33 2.30
CA TYR A 89 0.36 -8.87 3.61
C TYR A 89 1.23 -9.47 4.71
N ILE A 90 1.75 -8.61 5.56
CA ILE A 90 2.42 -9.02 6.79
C ILE A 90 1.45 -8.71 7.93
N ILE A 91 0.78 -9.73 8.44
CA ILE A 91 -0.28 -9.56 9.42
C ILE A 91 0.32 -9.65 10.82
N LYS A 92 0.18 -8.58 11.58
CA LYS A 92 0.63 -8.51 12.97
C LYS A 92 -0.57 -8.68 13.89
N GLU A 93 -0.63 -9.80 14.57
CA GLU A 93 -1.61 -10.02 15.61
C GLU A 93 -1.15 -9.37 16.91
N HIS A 94 -2.09 -9.16 17.84
CA HIS A 94 -1.75 -8.66 19.18
C HIS A 94 -0.74 -9.61 19.84
N ASN A 95 0.34 -9.06 20.36
CA ASN A 95 1.46 -9.80 20.97
C ASN A 95 2.29 -10.64 19.98
N SER A 96 2.12 -10.49 18.67
CA SER A 96 3.01 -11.14 17.72
C SER A 96 4.33 -10.37 17.58
N ALA A 97 5.39 -11.09 17.38
CA ALA A 97 6.71 -10.52 17.17
C ALA A 97 6.87 -9.92 15.78
#